data_255e5f40174d70e8dfb41d1548dfae38
#
_entry.id   255e5f40174d70e8dfb41d1548dfae38
#
_cell.length_a   1.000
_cell.length_b   1.000
_cell.length_c   1.000
_cell.angle_alpha   90.00
_cell.angle_beta   90.00
_cell.angle_gamma   90.00
#
_symmetry.space_group_name_H-M   'P 1'
#
loop_
_entity.id
_entity.type
_entity.pdbx_description
1 polymer ?
#
loop_
_entity_poly.entity_id
_entity_poly.type
_entity_poly.pdbx_seq_one_letter_code
_entity_poly.pdbx_strand_id
1 'polypeptide(L)'
;MPLSPLAPADIPEVMRIERLPGYDAFVGRWDLGEHTGEMASPDARYFGLRDGGGLKGFVILQKFREPSVRLRRIAVDGVERGLGAQVLREVMDWVFETTDATALHLDVHLDNARAHHVYVREGFTPQGADDVHRLMSIPRTRWATLRGR
;
A
#
# COMPACT_ATOMS: atom_id res chain seq x y z
N MET A 1 -2.49 -15.83 0.32
CA MET A 1 -2.64 -15.49 -1.10
C MET A 1 -1.57 -14.50 -1.49
N PRO A 2 -0.77 -14.80 -2.49
CA PRO A 2 0.28 -13.86 -2.89
C PRO A 2 -0.29 -12.69 -3.67
N LEU A 3 0.41 -11.56 -3.60
CA LEU A 3 0.14 -10.43 -4.45
C LEU A 3 0.59 -10.75 -5.88
N SER A 4 -0.12 -10.22 -6.86
CA SER A 4 0.25 -10.34 -8.26
C SER A 4 0.26 -8.96 -8.93
N PRO A 5 1.14 -8.75 -9.93
CA PRO A 5 1.13 -7.50 -10.68
C PRO A 5 -0.22 -7.28 -11.37
N LEU A 6 -0.67 -6.03 -11.41
CA LEU A 6 -1.89 -5.65 -12.10
C LEU A 6 -1.56 -5.11 -13.50
N ALA A 7 -2.50 -5.29 -14.41
CA ALA A 7 -2.41 -4.80 -15.78
C ALA A 7 -3.40 -3.65 -16.00
N PRO A 8 -3.29 -2.88 -17.11
CA PRO A 8 -4.25 -1.81 -17.36
C PRO A 8 -5.71 -2.25 -17.35
N ALA A 9 -5.99 -3.50 -17.73
CA ALA A 9 -7.36 -4.04 -17.70
C ALA A 9 -7.92 -4.14 -16.28
N ASP A 10 -7.06 -4.11 -15.25
CA ASP A 10 -7.48 -4.21 -13.85
C ASP A 10 -7.83 -2.85 -13.25
N ILE A 11 -7.52 -1.75 -13.91
CA ILE A 11 -7.75 -0.40 -13.37
C ILE A 11 -9.20 -0.14 -12.98
N PRO A 12 -10.23 -0.55 -13.75
CA PRO A 12 -11.61 -0.36 -13.31
C PRO A 12 -11.91 -0.99 -11.94
N GLU A 13 -11.35 -2.16 -11.65
CA GLU A 13 -11.52 -2.81 -10.34
C GLU A 13 -10.77 -2.06 -9.24
N VAL A 14 -9.58 -1.54 -9.51
CA VAL A 14 -8.86 -0.66 -8.58
C VAL A 14 -9.70 0.56 -8.26
N MET A 15 -10.27 1.21 -9.28
CA MET A 15 -11.13 2.38 -9.10
C MET A 15 -12.37 2.05 -8.28
N ARG A 16 -12.96 0.88 -8.49
CA ARG A 16 -14.11 0.43 -7.70
C ARG A 16 -13.75 0.34 -6.22
N ILE A 17 -12.62 -0.28 -5.90
CA ILE A 17 -12.21 -0.49 -4.51
C ILE A 17 -11.87 0.85 -3.83
N GLU A 18 -11.16 1.75 -4.50
CA GLU A 18 -10.79 3.02 -3.89
C GLU A 18 -11.99 3.94 -3.62
N ARG A 19 -13.14 3.65 -4.25
CA ARG A 19 -14.39 4.41 -4.08
C ARG A 19 -15.37 3.75 -3.13
N LEU A 20 -15.01 2.65 -2.49
CA LEU A 20 -15.88 2.01 -1.52
C LEU A 20 -16.09 2.91 -0.30
N PRO A 21 -17.26 2.79 0.38
CA PRO A 21 -17.51 3.56 1.59
C PRO A 21 -16.39 3.40 2.62
N GLY A 22 -15.97 4.51 3.23
CA GLY A 22 -14.90 4.53 4.20
C GLY A 22 -13.57 4.98 3.64
N TYR A 23 -13.39 5.01 2.32
CA TYR A 23 -12.15 5.49 1.71
C TYR A 23 -12.21 6.95 1.25
N ASP A 24 -13.38 7.52 1.11
CA ASP A 24 -13.58 8.86 0.56
C ASP A 24 -12.80 9.95 1.29
N ALA A 25 -12.64 9.82 2.60
CA ALA A 25 -11.99 10.83 3.42
C ALA A 25 -10.47 10.66 3.48
N PHE A 26 -9.94 9.48 3.19
CA PHE A 26 -8.54 9.15 3.50
C PHE A 26 -7.75 8.66 2.29
N VAL A 27 -8.41 8.13 1.28
CA VAL A 27 -7.80 7.62 0.06
C VAL A 27 -8.27 8.52 -1.08
N GLY A 28 -7.32 9.10 -1.78
CA GLY A 28 -7.66 9.94 -2.93
C GLY A 28 -8.32 9.13 -4.05
N ARG A 29 -8.97 9.82 -4.95
CA ARG A 29 -9.59 9.22 -6.12
C ARG A 29 -8.89 9.70 -7.36
N TRP A 30 -8.43 8.76 -8.17
CA TRP A 30 -7.87 9.05 -9.48
C TRP A 30 -8.85 8.56 -10.55
N ASP A 31 -8.89 9.26 -11.67
CA ASP A 31 -9.66 8.80 -12.82
C ASP A 31 -8.85 7.76 -13.61
N LEU A 32 -9.46 7.24 -14.66
CA LEU A 32 -8.83 6.21 -15.49
C LEU A 32 -7.52 6.72 -16.11
N GLY A 33 -7.48 7.97 -16.55
CA GLY A 33 -6.28 8.55 -17.16
C GLY A 33 -5.14 8.68 -16.17
N GLU A 34 -5.45 9.12 -14.94
CA GLU A 34 -4.45 9.24 -13.89
C GLU A 34 -3.86 7.87 -13.50
N HIS A 35 -4.70 6.86 -13.35
CA HIS A 35 -4.23 5.49 -13.07
C HIS A 35 -3.41 4.92 -14.22
N THR A 36 -3.86 5.13 -15.45
CA THR A 36 -3.15 4.64 -16.63
C THR A 36 -1.76 5.26 -16.71
N GLY A 37 -1.67 6.57 -16.49
CA GLY A 37 -0.38 7.28 -16.48
C GLY A 37 0.54 6.81 -15.38
N GLU A 38 0.01 6.63 -14.17
CA GLU A 38 0.79 6.17 -13.03
C GLU A 38 1.28 4.74 -13.23
N MET A 39 0.41 3.84 -13.70
CA MET A 39 0.79 2.45 -13.96
C MET A 39 1.88 2.32 -15.02
N ALA A 40 1.93 3.25 -15.98
CA ALA A 40 2.95 3.29 -17.03
C ALA A 40 4.29 3.85 -16.54
N SER A 41 4.33 4.49 -15.37
CA SER A 41 5.56 5.06 -14.83
C SER A 41 6.55 3.95 -14.45
N PRO A 42 7.84 4.07 -14.81
CA PRO A 42 8.85 3.09 -14.40
C PRO A 42 9.11 3.08 -12.89
N ASP A 43 8.69 4.12 -12.17
CA ASP A 43 8.85 4.23 -10.71
C ASP A 43 7.63 3.77 -9.95
N ALA A 44 6.56 3.34 -10.62
CA ALA A 44 5.35 2.87 -9.98
C ALA A 44 5.17 1.37 -10.16
N ARG A 45 4.52 0.73 -9.19
CA ARG A 45 4.11 -0.68 -9.27
C ARG A 45 2.72 -0.83 -8.69
N TYR A 46 1.87 -1.54 -9.41
CA TYR A 46 0.52 -1.89 -8.97
C TYR A 46 0.46 -3.38 -8.70
N PHE A 47 0.02 -3.74 -7.49
CA PHE A 47 -0.20 -5.13 -7.12
C PHE A 47 -1.62 -5.32 -6.62
N GLY A 48 -2.14 -6.52 -6.77
CA GLY A 48 -3.46 -6.86 -6.29
C GLY A 48 -3.52 -8.21 -5.62
N LEU A 49 -4.48 -8.35 -4.72
CA LEU A 49 -4.85 -9.60 -4.08
C LEU A 49 -6.17 -10.08 -4.69
N ARG A 50 -6.19 -11.29 -5.24
CA ARG A 50 -7.38 -11.87 -5.85
C ARG A 50 -7.88 -13.04 -5.03
N ASP A 51 -9.19 -13.18 -5.01
CA ASP A 51 -9.86 -14.30 -4.37
C ASP A 51 -11.06 -14.68 -5.23
N GLY A 52 -11.11 -15.94 -5.71
CA GLY A 52 -12.19 -16.42 -6.56
C GLY A 52 -12.31 -15.69 -7.90
N GLY A 53 -11.22 -15.13 -8.40
CA GLY A 53 -11.20 -14.41 -9.66
C GLY A 53 -11.46 -12.92 -9.57
N GLY A 54 -11.94 -12.43 -8.42
CA GLY A 54 -12.18 -11.02 -8.19
C GLY A 54 -11.04 -10.34 -7.44
N LEU A 55 -10.88 -9.03 -7.66
CA LEU A 55 -9.89 -8.25 -6.94
C LEU A 55 -10.43 -7.93 -5.54
N LYS A 56 -9.68 -8.27 -4.51
CA LYS A 56 -10.03 -8.04 -3.10
C LYS A 56 -9.25 -6.93 -2.44
N GLY A 57 -8.15 -6.53 -3.04
CA GLY A 57 -7.35 -5.44 -2.54
C GLY A 57 -6.29 -5.06 -3.54
N PHE A 58 -5.73 -3.86 -3.37
CA PHE A 58 -4.64 -3.40 -4.23
C PHE A 58 -3.66 -2.55 -3.45
N VAL A 59 -2.46 -2.44 -4.01
CA VAL A 59 -1.39 -1.59 -3.49
C VAL A 59 -0.78 -0.84 -4.66
N ILE A 60 -0.49 0.43 -4.44
CA ILE A 60 0.27 1.26 -5.38
C ILE A 60 1.56 1.66 -4.69
N LEU A 61 2.68 1.27 -5.28
CA LEU A 61 4.01 1.71 -4.85
C LEU A 61 4.50 2.79 -5.79
N GLN A 62 5.17 3.79 -5.22
CA GLN A 62 5.84 4.86 -5.96
C GLN A 62 7.31 4.92 -5.53
N LYS A 63 8.11 5.70 -6.27
CA LYS A 63 9.54 5.86 -5.99
C LYS A 63 10.25 4.51 -5.90
N PHE A 64 9.85 3.59 -6.76
CA PHE A 64 10.29 2.21 -6.71
C PHE A 64 11.80 2.06 -6.87
N ARG A 65 12.45 2.97 -7.62
CA ARG A 65 13.90 2.93 -7.82
C ARG A 65 14.68 3.74 -6.76
N GLU A 66 13.98 4.36 -5.81
CA GLU A 66 14.61 5.08 -4.71
C GLU A 66 14.97 4.11 -3.57
N PRO A 67 15.96 4.46 -2.72
CA PRO A 67 16.28 3.63 -1.55
C PRO A 67 15.09 3.43 -0.62
N SER A 68 14.25 4.46 -0.43
CA SER A 68 13.01 4.34 0.31
C SER A 68 11.83 4.32 -0.66
N VAL A 69 11.15 3.20 -0.74
CA VAL A 69 9.98 3.02 -1.61
C VAL A 69 8.75 3.58 -0.90
N ARG A 70 7.90 4.26 -1.66
CA ARG A 70 6.67 4.85 -1.11
C ARG A 70 5.48 3.92 -1.31
N LEU A 71 4.78 3.60 -0.23
CA LEU A 71 3.45 2.99 -0.28
C LEU A 71 2.44 4.12 -0.48
N ARG A 72 2.00 4.30 -1.73
CA ARG A 72 1.12 5.43 -2.08
C ARG A 72 -0.32 5.17 -1.70
N ARG A 73 -0.84 3.97 -1.96
CA ARG A 73 -2.20 3.56 -1.63
C ARG A 73 -2.26 2.09 -1.30
N ILE A 74 -3.11 1.76 -0.34
CA ILE A 74 -3.51 0.41 -0.02
C ILE A 74 -4.98 0.44 0.34
N ALA A 75 -5.78 -0.42 -0.29
CA ALA A 75 -7.19 -0.51 -0.02
C ALA A 75 -7.66 -1.95 -0.24
N VAL A 76 -8.67 -2.37 0.52
CA VAL A 76 -9.23 -3.72 0.44
C VAL A 76 -10.73 -3.64 0.32
N ASP A 77 -11.30 -4.64 -0.36
CA ASP A 77 -12.75 -4.83 -0.51
C ASP A 77 -13.18 -5.94 0.44
N GLY A 78 -13.86 -5.56 1.48
CA GLY A 78 -14.42 -6.50 2.43
C GLY A 78 -14.24 -6.05 3.86
N VAL A 79 -15.08 -6.61 4.71
CA VAL A 79 -15.08 -6.36 6.15
C VAL A 79 -14.32 -7.43 6.92
N GLU A 80 -13.65 -8.32 6.22
CA GLU A 80 -12.88 -9.40 6.83
C GLU A 80 -11.74 -8.83 7.64
N ARG A 81 -11.64 -9.25 8.89
CA ARG A 81 -10.59 -8.78 9.79
C ARG A 81 -9.23 -9.23 9.28
N GLY A 82 -8.29 -8.31 9.27
CA GLY A 82 -6.91 -8.60 8.94
C GLY A 82 -6.57 -8.63 7.47
N LEU A 83 -7.53 -8.42 6.55
CA LEU A 83 -7.23 -8.43 5.12
C LEU A 83 -6.26 -7.29 4.75
N GLY A 84 -6.49 -6.09 5.28
CA GLY A 84 -5.58 -4.96 5.05
C GLY A 84 -4.18 -5.22 5.61
N ALA A 85 -4.08 -5.79 6.80
CA ALA A 85 -2.81 -6.15 7.39
C ALA A 85 -2.10 -7.25 6.60
N GLN A 86 -2.85 -8.21 6.06
CA GLN A 86 -2.29 -9.27 5.21
C GLN A 86 -1.67 -8.68 3.94
N VAL A 87 -2.41 -7.81 3.25
CA VAL A 87 -1.90 -7.15 2.04
C VAL A 87 -0.66 -6.34 2.36
N LEU A 88 -0.67 -5.61 3.48
CA LEU A 88 0.48 -4.82 3.92
C LEU A 88 1.71 -5.70 4.16
N ARG A 89 1.55 -6.80 4.88
CA ARG A 89 2.68 -7.73 5.12
C ARG A 89 3.21 -8.32 3.83
N GLU A 90 2.35 -8.71 2.92
CA GLU A 90 2.78 -9.28 1.66
C GLU A 90 3.55 -8.27 0.80
N VAL A 91 3.12 -7.01 0.76
CA VAL A 91 3.87 -6.01 0.00
C VAL A 91 5.19 -5.67 0.67
N MET A 92 5.24 -5.60 1.99
CA MET A 92 6.49 -5.40 2.73
C MET A 92 7.48 -6.52 2.42
N ASP A 93 7.03 -7.76 2.52
CA ASP A 93 7.88 -8.92 2.24
C ASP A 93 8.35 -8.90 0.79
N TRP A 94 7.46 -8.61 -0.15
CA TRP A 94 7.84 -8.55 -1.55
C TRP A 94 8.91 -7.47 -1.81
N VAL A 95 8.71 -6.26 -1.28
CA VAL A 95 9.67 -5.16 -1.48
C VAL A 95 11.04 -5.54 -0.92
N PHE A 96 11.07 -5.98 0.32
CA PHE A 96 12.35 -6.24 1.00
C PHE A 96 13.02 -7.53 0.56
N GLU A 97 12.28 -8.50 0.05
CA GLU A 97 12.88 -9.75 -0.46
C GLU A 97 13.34 -9.62 -1.92
N THR A 98 12.73 -8.75 -2.72
CA THR A 98 13.00 -8.70 -4.16
C THR A 98 13.76 -7.45 -4.62
N THR A 99 13.95 -6.47 -3.74
CA THR A 99 14.67 -5.23 -4.05
C THR A 99 15.75 -4.95 -3.02
N ASP A 100 16.59 -3.96 -3.31
CA ASP A 100 17.60 -3.47 -2.36
C ASP A 100 17.09 -2.29 -1.54
N ALA A 101 15.78 -2.05 -1.51
CA ALA A 101 15.21 -0.94 -0.76
C ALA A 101 15.64 -0.98 0.70
N THR A 102 15.99 0.18 1.25
CA THR A 102 16.42 0.30 2.64
C THR A 102 15.26 0.57 3.57
N ALA A 103 14.15 1.07 3.03
CA ALA A 103 12.95 1.39 3.81
C ALA A 103 11.70 1.41 2.93
N LEU A 104 10.56 1.32 3.60
CA LEU A 104 9.26 1.58 3.01
C LEU A 104 8.61 2.69 3.82
N HIS A 105 8.07 3.72 3.16
CA HIS A 105 7.42 4.83 3.85
C HIS A 105 6.05 5.12 3.27
N LEU A 106 5.24 5.82 4.07
CA LEU A 106 3.88 6.19 3.68
C LEU A 106 3.45 7.44 4.43
N ASP A 107 2.40 8.08 3.93
CA ASP A 107 1.68 9.13 4.64
C ASP A 107 0.31 8.58 5.04
N VAL A 108 -0.07 8.80 6.30
CA VAL A 108 -1.39 8.44 6.80
C VAL A 108 -2.10 9.69 7.30
N HIS A 109 -3.38 9.85 6.93
CA HIS A 109 -4.19 10.98 7.38
C HIS A 109 -4.26 10.98 8.91
N LEU A 110 -4.08 12.15 9.54
CA LEU A 110 -4.07 12.26 11.00
C LEU A 110 -5.34 11.73 11.65
N ASP A 111 -6.48 11.84 10.96
CA ASP A 111 -7.77 11.39 11.47
C ASP A 111 -8.04 9.91 11.20
N ASN A 112 -7.16 9.24 10.46
CA ASN A 112 -7.33 7.80 10.15
C ASN A 112 -6.66 6.96 11.24
N ALA A 113 -7.28 6.93 12.42
CA ALA A 113 -6.74 6.23 13.58
C ALA A 113 -6.61 4.72 13.34
N ARG A 114 -7.56 4.13 12.59
CA ARG A 114 -7.53 2.70 12.30
C ARG A 114 -6.30 2.30 11.47
N ALA A 115 -6.04 3.04 10.39
CA ALA A 115 -4.88 2.77 9.55
C ALA A 115 -3.59 3.00 10.33
N HIS A 116 -3.50 4.09 11.10
CA HIS A 116 -2.34 4.38 11.95
C HIS A 116 -2.06 3.20 12.89
N HIS A 117 -3.09 2.67 13.55
CA HIS A 117 -2.95 1.55 14.46
C HIS A 117 -2.41 0.30 13.74
N VAL A 118 -2.92 0.01 12.55
CA VAL A 118 -2.45 -1.14 11.76
C VAL A 118 -0.97 -0.96 11.38
N TYR A 119 -0.58 0.22 10.92
CA TYR A 119 0.80 0.47 10.54
C TYR A 119 1.75 0.32 11.73
N VAL A 120 1.41 0.87 12.88
CA VAL A 120 2.22 0.72 14.10
C VAL A 120 2.36 -0.76 14.47
N ARG A 121 1.26 -1.49 14.46
CA ARG A 121 1.27 -2.92 14.80
C ARG A 121 2.15 -3.72 13.85
N GLU A 122 2.19 -3.34 12.56
CA GLU A 122 2.99 -4.04 11.57
C GLU A 122 4.44 -3.58 11.50
N GLY A 123 4.84 -2.65 12.36
CA GLY A 123 6.23 -2.28 12.55
C GLY A 123 6.64 -0.90 12.06
N PHE A 124 5.72 -0.13 11.47
CA PHE A 124 6.01 1.24 11.07
C PHE A 124 6.12 2.15 12.28
N THR A 125 7.01 3.14 12.19
CA THR A 125 7.17 4.15 13.24
C THR A 125 6.95 5.55 12.67
N PRO A 126 6.34 6.46 13.46
CA PRO A 126 6.18 7.85 13.04
C PRO A 126 7.52 8.54 12.85
N GLN A 127 7.62 9.35 11.77
CA GLN A 127 8.83 10.12 11.45
C GLN A 127 8.57 11.62 11.48
N GLY A 128 7.32 12.05 11.45
CA GLY A 128 6.95 13.45 11.45
C GLY A 128 5.50 13.61 11.01
N ALA A 129 4.98 14.83 11.10
CA ALA A 129 3.62 15.13 10.71
C ALA A 129 3.52 16.57 10.23
N ASP A 130 2.58 16.81 9.29
CA ASP A 130 2.09 18.14 8.95
C ASP A 130 0.66 18.29 9.49
N ASP A 131 -0.10 19.26 8.98
CA ASP A 131 -1.45 19.53 9.45
C ASP A 131 -2.47 18.46 9.04
N VAL A 132 -2.15 17.62 8.07
CA VAL A 132 -3.09 16.67 7.46
C VAL A 132 -2.61 15.24 7.58
N HIS A 133 -1.31 15.01 7.42
CA HIS A 133 -0.73 13.66 7.33
C HIS A 133 0.40 13.45 8.32
N ARG A 134 0.56 12.19 8.71
CA ARG A 134 1.73 11.72 9.44
C ARG A 134 2.57 10.84 8.53
N LEU A 135 3.87 11.13 8.48
CA LEU A 135 4.83 10.29 7.76
C LEU A 135 5.22 9.12 8.67
N MET A 136 5.18 7.92 8.13
CA MET A 136 5.59 6.71 8.84
C MET A 136 6.52 5.89 7.96
N SER A 137 7.45 5.17 8.57
CA SER A 137 8.34 4.32 7.81
C SER A 137 8.76 3.07 8.59
N ILE A 138 9.21 2.06 7.84
CA ILE A 138 9.83 0.88 8.40
C ILE A 138 11.14 0.63 7.65
N PRO A 139 12.28 0.60 8.37
CA PRO A 139 13.56 0.26 7.73
C PRO A 139 13.67 -1.26 7.53
N ARG A 140 14.45 -1.65 6.53
CA ARG A 140 14.72 -3.06 6.23
C ARG A 140 15.17 -3.84 7.47
N THR A 141 16.03 -3.25 8.29
CA THR A 141 16.55 -3.91 9.49
C THR A 141 15.45 -4.28 10.48
N ARG A 142 14.47 -3.38 10.65
CA ARG A 142 13.33 -3.67 11.53
C ARG A 142 12.43 -4.74 10.95
N TRP A 143 12.14 -4.67 9.65
CA TRP A 143 11.37 -5.71 8.97
C TRP A 143 12.03 -7.08 9.14
N ALA A 144 13.34 -7.15 8.89
CA ALA A 144 14.08 -8.41 9.02
C ALA A 144 13.97 -8.97 10.43
N THR A 145 14.14 -8.12 11.46
CA THR A 145 14.00 -8.55 12.86
C THR A 145 12.60 -9.10 13.13
N LEU A 146 11.56 -8.38 12.68
CA LEU A 146 10.18 -8.80 12.90
C LEU A 146 9.83 -10.10 12.18
N ARG A 147 10.47 -10.39 11.07
CA ARG A 147 10.27 -11.63 10.31
C ARG A 147 11.18 -12.75 10.76
N GLY A 148 12.06 -12.54 11.75
CA GLY A 148 13.00 -13.56 12.23
C GLY A 148 14.16 -13.81 11.29
N ARG A 149 14.57 -12.80 10.55
CA ARG A 149 15.64 -12.94 9.54
C ARG A 149 16.92 -12.27 9.95
#